data_f8040d407147e6ec70e6cd3b03192165
#
_entry.id   f8040d407147e6ec70e6cd3b03192165
#
_cell.length_a   1.000
_cell.length_b   1.000
_cell.length_c   1.000
_cell.angle_alpha   90.00
_cell.angle_beta   90.00
_cell.angle_gamma   90.00
#
_symmetry.space_group_name_H-M   'P 1'
#
loop_
_entity.id
_entity.type
_entity.pdbx_description
1 polymer ?
#
loop_
_entity_poly.entity_id
_entity_poly.type
_entity_poly.pdbx_seq_one_letter_code
_entity_poly.pdbx_strand_id
1 'polypeptide(L)'
;MNGSEQAQSAEAAGMTSSADRMVGMDHAEVRYFTSYDHHGIHEEMLKDDVRTRSYRDSIYQNRHIFKDKVVLDVGCGTGILSMFAAKAGAKHVIGVDMSSIIEKAKQIVACNGLSDRITLLQGKMEEVVLPYPKVDIIISEWMGYFLLYESMLDTVLYARDRYLVPGGKIFPDKATMYLAAIEDGEYKDDKIGFWDNVYGFDYSPMKEIALTEPLVDTVELKALVTDPCPIITLDLYTVTPADLAFKVPFTLAAKRSDFIHAVIAWFDIEFGACHKPITFSTGPHAKYTHWKQTVFYLRDVLTVEEEEVVSGVLENKPNDKNKRDLDINISYKFETTDNLRYSEGSCSYRMC
;
A
#
# COMPACT_ATOMS: atom_id res chain seq x y z
N MET A 1 -28.85 59.30 2.08
CA MET A 1 -29.55 58.23 1.36
C MET A 1 -28.58 57.60 0.38
N ASN A 2 -28.47 56.29 0.45
CA ASN A 2 -27.74 55.36 -0.43
C ASN A 2 -26.21 55.32 -0.39
N GLY A 3 -25.72 54.33 0.33
CA GLY A 3 -24.31 53.96 0.37
C GLY A 3 -24.07 52.68 1.20
N SER A 4 -24.89 51.62 1.00
CA SER A 4 -24.71 50.38 1.79
C SER A 4 -25.29 49.12 1.10
N GLU A 5 -25.06 48.96 -0.21
CA GLU A 5 -25.58 47.77 -0.95
C GLU A 5 -24.60 47.21 -2.01
N GLN A 6 -23.28 47.32 -1.80
CA GLN A 6 -22.29 46.72 -2.74
C GLN A 6 -21.16 45.92 -2.10
N ALA A 7 -21.35 45.36 -0.93
CA ALA A 7 -20.32 44.57 -0.24
C ALA A 7 -20.76 43.15 0.20
N GLN A 8 -21.74 42.54 -0.47
CA GLN A 8 -22.23 41.18 -0.11
C GLN A 8 -22.39 40.22 -1.29
N SER A 9 -21.59 40.32 -2.35
CA SER A 9 -21.70 39.41 -3.52
C SER A 9 -20.41 38.76 -3.96
N ALA A 10 -19.45 38.55 -3.06
CA ALA A 10 -18.15 37.90 -3.39
C ALA A 10 -17.78 36.66 -2.57
N GLU A 11 -18.68 36.11 -1.77
CA GLU A 11 -18.38 34.96 -0.90
C GLU A 11 -19.20 33.69 -1.20
N ALA A 12 -19.85 33.61 -2.35
CA ALA A 12 -20.61 32.41 -2.77
C ALA A 12 -19.99 31.72 -3.97
N ALA A 13 -18.64 31.60 -4.04
CA ALA A 13 -17.96 30.82 -5.04
C ALA A 13 -17.54 29.47 -4.45
N GLY A 14 -18.44 28.49 -4.57
CA GLY A 14 -18.06 27.11 -4.83
C GLY A 14 -17.58 26.24 -3.68
N MET A 15 -18.39 25.98 -2.65
CA MET A 15 -18.33 24.68 -1.96
C MET A 15 -19.08 23.66 -2.83
N THR A 16 -18.40 23.04 -3.78
CA THR A 16 -18.93 21.84 -4.44
C THR A 16 -19.06 20.73 -3.38
N SER A 17 -20.25 20.12 -3.27
CA SER A 17 -20.50 19.04 -2.33
C SER A 17 -19.59 17.83 -2.67
N SER A 18 -19.30 16.97 -1.69
CA SER A 18 -18.57 15.73 -1.95
C SER A 18 -19.25 14.88 -3.04
N ALA A 19 -20.58 14.92 -3.12
CA ALA A 19 -21.38 14.25 -4.14
C ALA A 19 -21.14 14.80 -5.56
N ASP A 20 -21.00 16.13 -5.73
CA ASP A 20 -20.77 16.75 -7.04
C ASP A 20 -19.39 16.40 -7.63
N ARG A 21 -18.42 16.11 -6.77
CA ARG A 21 -17.04 15.76 -7.17
C ARG A 21 -16.89 14.30 -7.59
N MET A 22 -17.83 13.44 -7.20
CA MET A 22 -17.84 12.00 -7.52
C MET A 22 -18.68 11.67 -8.75
N VAL A 23 -19.20 12.68 -9.45
CA VAL A 23 -19.96 12.49 -10.69
C VAL A 23 -19.04 11.94 -11.77
N GLY A 24 -19.36 10.74 -12.26
CA GLY A 24 -18.58 10.05 -13.29
C GLY A 24 -17.56 9.04 -12.76
N MET A 25 -17.39 8.90 -11.44
CA MET A 25 -16.60 7.85 -10.82
C MET A 25 -17.39 6.55 -10.75
N ASP A 26 -16.70 5.41 -10.84
CA ASP A 26 -17.32 4.13 -10.54
C ASP A 26 -17.54 3.95 -9.02
N HIS A 27 -18.33 2.95 -8.65
CA HIS A 27 -18.66 2.69 -7.24
C HIS A 27 -17.44 2.33 -6.39
N ALA A 28 -16.42 1.73 -6.98
CA ALA A 28 -15.20 1.32 -6.28
C ALA A 28 -14.31 2.54 -5.98
N GLU A 29 -14.14 3.44 -6.95
CA GLU A 29 -13.46 4.72 -6.72
C GLU A 29 -14.15 5.55 -5.64
N VAL A 30 -15.48 5.62 -5.67
CA VAL A 30 -16.28 6.34 -4.66
C VAL A 30 -16.04 5.76 -3.27
N ARG A 31 -16.08 4.43 -3.11
CA ARG A 31 -15.81 3.75 -1.83
C ARG A 31 -14.40 4.07 -1.33
N TYR A 32 -13.40 3.92 -2.18
CA TYR A 32 -12.00 4.18 -1.84
C TYR A 32 -11.81 5.60 -1.32
N PHE A 33 -12.22 6.63 -2.06
CA PHE A 33 -12.04 8.01 -1.63
C PHE A 33 -12.89 8.37 -0.41
N THR A 34 -14.10 7.78 -0.26
CA THR A 34 -14.94 7.99 0.93
C THR A 34 -14.31 7.39 2.20
N SER A 35 -13.56 6.27 2.09
CA SER A 35 -12.84 5.72 3.25
C SER A 35 -11.78 6.68 3.76
N TYR A 36 -11.09 7.39 2.88
CA TYR A 36 -10.09 8.42 3.21
C TYR A 36 -10.68 9.77 3.63
N ASP A 37 -11.98 9.97 3.56
CA ASP A 37 -12.65 11.14 4.17
C ASP A 37 -12.73 11.01 5.70
N HIS A 38 -12.62 9.78 6.25
CA HIS A 38 -12.76 9.51 7.67
C HIS A 38 -11.44 9.72 8.42
N HIS A 39 -11.47 10.53 9.50
CA HIS A 39 -10.27 10.86 10.28
C HIS A 39 -9.56 9.63 10.90
N GLY A 40 -10.29 8.55 11.18
CA GLY A 40 -9.75 7.36 11.85
C GLY A 40 -8.64 6.66 11.07
N ILE A 41 -8.76 6.58 9.73
CA ILE A 41 -7.72 5.99 8.89
C ILE A 41 -6.43 6.84 8.93
N HIS A 42 -6.57 8.16 8.91
CA HIS A 42 -5.43 9.07 9.03
C HIS A 42 -4.77 9.01 10.41
N GLU A 43 -5.58 8.82 11.47
CA GLU A 43 -5.06 8.63 12.83
C GLU A 43 -4.23 7.35 12.93
N GLU A 44 -4.70 6.23 12.37
CA GLU A 44 -3.98 4.97 12.32
C GLU A 44 -2.64 5.12 11.59
N MET A 45 -2.66 5.70 10.39
CA MET A 45 -1.45 5.96 9.60
C MET A 45 -0.47 6.90 10.32
N LEU A 46 -0.93 7.95 10.99
CA LEU A 46 -0.06 8.88 11.73
C LEU A 46 0.54 8.23 12.98
N LYS A 47 -0.19 7.32 13.63
CA LYS A 47 0.26 6.55 14.79
C LYS A 47 1.20 5.40 14.43
N ASP A 48 1.22 4.97 13.17
CA ASP A 48 2.21 4.03 12.69
C ASP A 48 3.60 4.69 12.73
N ASP A 49 4.31 4.40 13.82
CA ASP A 49 5.60 5.01 14.13
C ASP A 49 6.69 4.58 13.14
N VAL A 50 6.64 3.34 12.66
CA VAL A 50 7.59 2.82 11.65
C VAL A 50 7.43 3.59 10.34
N ARG A 51 6.21 3.68 9.82
CA ARG A 51 5.86 4.43 8.63
C ARG A 51 6.26 5.90 8.76
N THR A 52 5.67 6.59 9.72
CA THR A 52 5.78 8.05 9.84
C THR A 52 7.20 8.50 10.12
N ARG A 53 7.97 7.78 10.97
CA ARG A 53 9.38 8.10 11.23
C ARG A 53 10.28 7.81 10.04
N SER A 54 10.05 6.71 9.31
CA SER A 54 10.87 6.40 8.13
C SER A 54 10.77 7.52 7.08
N TYR A 55 9.57 8.01 6.80
CA TYR A 55 9.37 9.17 5.93
C TYR A 55 10.01 10.45 6.51
N ARG A 56 9.76 10.75 7.78
CA ARG A 56 10.38 11.91 8.44
C ARG A 56 11.91 11.87 8.35
N ASP A 57 12.48 10.74 8.67
CA ASP A 57 13.93 10.58 8.76
C ASP A 57 14.58 10.59 7.37
N SER A 58 13.92 9.99 6.35
CA SER A 58 14.37 10.09 4.95
C SER A 58 14.45 11.55 4.47
N ILE A 59 13.55 12.41 4.95
CA ILE A 59 13.51 13.83 4.62
C ILE A 59 14.50 14.62 5.49
N TYR A 60 14.45 14.46 6.81
CA TYR A 60 15.19 15.32 7.74
C TYR A 60 16.68 15.02 7.79
N GLN A 61 17.10 13.77 7.61
CA GLN A 61 18.51 13.41 7.53
C GLN A 61 19.12 13.79 6.17
N ASN A 62 18.28 14.11 5.19
CA ASN A 62 18.67 14.43 3.83
C ASN A 62 18.20 15.84 3.39
N ARG A 63 18.19 16.81 4.32
CA ARG A 63 17.76 18.19 4.05
C ARG A 63 18.44 18.82 2.84
N HIS A 64 19.69 18.46 2.57
CA HIS A 64 20.44 18.95 1.41
C HIS A 64 19.80 18.58 0.07
N ILE A 65 19.05 17.44 0.01
CA ILE A 65 18.30 17.01 -1.17
C ILE A 65 17.07 17.91 -1.36
N PHE A 66 16.42 18.30 -0.26
CA PHE A 66 15.16 19.06 -0.27
C PHE A 66 15.35 20.58 -0.35
N LYS A 67 16.52 21.07 0.09
CA LYS A 67 16.78 22.52 0.18
C LYS A 67 16.61 23.19 -1.19
N ASP A 68 15.79 24.24 -1.21
CA ASP A 68 15.48 25.08 -2.37
C ASP A 68 14.81 24.32 -3.55
N LYS A 69 14.23 23.13 -3.29
CA LYS A 69 13.56 22.26 -4.27
C LYS A 69 12.05 22.44 -4.26
N VAL A 70 11.43 22.21 -5.43
CA VAL A 70 9.97 22.07 -5.56
C VAL A 70 9.61 20.61 -5.37
N VAL A 71 8.71 20.34 -4.42
CA VAL A 71 8.31 19.00 -4.00
C VAL A 71 6.83 18.79 -4.31
N LEU A 72 6.49 17.63 -4.86
CA LEU A 72 5.11 17.16 -5.05
C LEU A 72 4.85 16.03 -4.07
N ASP A 73 3.80 16.15 -3.28
CA ASP A 73 3.29 15.16 -2.34
C ASP A 73 1.99 14.58 -2.92
N VAL A 74 2.05 13.34 -3.44
CA VAL A 74 0.93 12.67 -4.12
C VAL A 74 0.15 11.85 -3.10
N GLY A 75 -1.15 12.17 -2.92
CA GLY A 75 -1.96 11.60 -1.84
C GLY A 75 -1.54 12.17 -0.48
N CYS A 76 -1.54 13.51 -0.37
CA CYS A 76 -0.95 14.18 0.78
C CYS A 76 -1.72 14.00 2.11
N GLY A 77 -2.97 13.52 2.06
CA GLY A 77 -3.81 13.28 3.24
C GLY A 77 -3.89 14.51 4.15
N THR A 78 -3.48 14.38 5.40
CA THR A 78 -3.43 15.47 6.39
C THR A 78 -2.25 16.43 6.19
N GLY A 79 -1.38 16.19 5.20
CA GLY A 79 -0.24 17.06 4.85
C GLY A 79 1.01 16.86 5.69
N ILE A 80 1.15 15.76 6.44
CA ILE A 80 2.30 15.55 7.32
C ILE A 80 3.62 15.47 6.54
N LEU A 81 3.63 14.75 5.40
CA LEU A 81 4.83 14.62 4.54
C LEU A 81 5.17 15.96 3.88
N SER A 82 4.16 16.69 3.41
CA SER A 82 4.33 18.05 2.90
C SER A 82 4.98 18.97 3.93
N MET A 83 4.54 18.91 5.20
CA MET A 83 5.12 19.72 6.28
C MET A 83 6.55 19.29 6.62
N PHE A 84 6.89 18.00 6.56
CA PHE A 84 8.27 17.54 6.71
C PHE A 84 9.17 18.13 5.61
N ALA A 85 8.73 18.07 4.36
CA ALA A 85 9.49 18.63 3.24
C ALA A 85 9.69 20.15 3.36
N ALA A 86 8.64 20.90 3.73
CA ALA A 86 8.74 22.34 3.96
C ALA A 86 9.71 22.70 5.08
N LYS A 87 9.67 21.96 6.22
CA LYS A 87 10.61 22.13 7.33
C LYS A 87 12.04 21.67 7.00
N ALA A 88 12.22 20.78 6.03
CA ALA A 88 13.54 20.39 5.53
C ALA A 88 14.18 21.44 4.63
N GLY A 89 13.44 22.49 4.25
CA GLY A 89 13.94 23.61 3.46
C GLY A 89 13.51 23.60 2.00
N ALA A 90 12.48 22.85 1.64
CA ALA A 90 11.90 22.92 0.30
C ALA A 90 11.51 24.35 -0.05
N LYS A 91 11.75 24.75 -1.29
CA LYS A 91 11.34 26.05 -1.82
C LYS A 91 9.81 26.18 -1.82
N HIS A 92 9.16 25.15 -2.29
CA HIS A 92 7.71 25.06 -2.30
C HIS A 92 7.28 23.58 -2.30
N VAL A 93 6.18 23.26 -1.63
CA VAL A 93 5.58 21.93 -1.61
C VAL A 93 4.17 22.04 -2.16
N ILE A 94 3.83 21.12 -3.07
CA ILE A 94 2.49 20.99 -3.63
C ILE A 94 1.95 19.66 -3.15
N GLY A 95 0.88 19.67 -2.34
CA GLY A 95 0.17 18.46 -1.94
C GLY A 95 -1.08 18.31 -2.78
N VAL A 96 -1.32 17.12 -3.29
CA VAL A 96 -2.53 16.77 -4.05
C VAL A 96 -3.24 15.62 -3.35
N ASP A 97 -4.53 15.77 -3.12
CA ASP A 97 -5.39 14.71 -2.59
C ASP A 97 -6.80 14.85 -3.13
N MET A 98 -7.44 13.72 -3.41
CA MET A 98 -8.82 13.71 -3.91
C MET A 98 -9.84 13.81 -2.77
N SER A 99 -9.53 13.27 -1.59
CA SER A 99 -10.43 13.17 -0.45
C SER A 99 -10.69 14.54 0.19
N SER A 100 -11.79 14.62 0.94
CA SER A 100 -12.18 15.86 1.63
C SER A 100 -11.28 16.20 2.82
N ILE A 101 -10.44 15.27 3.28
CA ILE A 101 -9.49 15.50 4.35
C ILE A 101 -8.53 16.67 4.06
N ILE A 102 -8.33 16.99 2.79
CA ILE A 102 -7.46 18.08 2.36
C ILE A 102 -7.91 19.44 2.92
N GLU A 103 -9.20 19.62 3.19
CA GLU A 103 -9.70 20.83 3.84
C GLU A 103 -9.21 20.96 5.29
N LYS A 104 -9.04 19.81 5.97
CA LYS A 104 -8.40 19.76 7.28
C LYS A 104 -6.88 19.96 7.17
N ALA A 105 -6.27 19.38 6.14
CA ALA A 105 -4.85 19.60 5.87
C ALA A 105 -4.52 21.08 5.68
N LYS A 106 -5.35 21.86 4.94
CA LYS A 106 -5.19 23.32 4.79
C LYS A 106 -5.21 24.04 6.14
N GLN A 107 -6.13 23.67 7.03
CA GLN A 107 -6.20 24.24 8.38
C GLN A 107 -4.97 23.87 9.21
N ILE A 108 -4.52 22.60 9.15
CA ILE A 108 -3.32 22.12 9.85
C ILE A 108 -2.09 22.87 9.36
N VAL A 109 -1.90 23.03 8.06
CA VAL A 109 -0.80 23.79 7.46
C VAL A 109 -0.79 25.24 7.93
N ALA A 110 -1.97 25.88 7.98
CA ALA A 110 -2.12 27.25 8.48
C ALA A 110 -1.78 27.36 9.98
N CYS A 111 -2.26 26.45 10.82
CA CYS A 111 -1.95 26.40 12.24
C CYS A 111 -0.43 26.24 12.52
N ASN A 112 0.30 25.66 11.56
CA ASN A 112 1.75 25.48 11.66
C ASN A 112 2.56 26.60 10.98
N GLY A 113 1.91 27.65 10.45
CA GLY A 113 2.56 28.79 9.82
C GLY A 113 3.31 28.44 8.53
N LEU A 114 2.77 27.47 7.74
CA LEU A 114 3.45 26.95 6.54
C LEU A 114 2.68 27.27 5.24
N SER A 115 1.63 28.10 5.30
CA SER A 115 0.76 28.43 4.15
C SER A 115 1.50 29.17 3.03
N ASP A 116 2.60 29.82 3.31
CA ASP A 116 3.47 30.48 2.32
C ASP A 116 4.34 29.49 1.53
N ARG A 117 4.56 28.27 2.08
CA ARG A 117 5.42 27.23 1.50
C ARG A 117 4.69 26.03 0.96
N ILE A 118 3.44 25.81 1.36
CA ILE A 118 2.66 24.63 0.98
C ILE A 118 1.38 25.06 0.29
N THR A 119 1.18 24.57 -0.93
CA THR A 119 -0.08 24.68 -1.67
C THR A 119 -0.77 23.31 -1.69
N LEU A 120 -2.02 23.23 -1.22
CA LEU A 120 -2.81 22.01 -1.21
C LEU A 120 -3.93 22.10 -2.24
N LEU A 121 -3.95 21.14 -3.16
CA LEU A 121 -4.89 21.07 -4.28
C LEU A 121 -5.79 19.85 -4.11
N GLN A 122 -7.11 20.05 -4.13
CA GLN A 122 -8.07 18.96 -4.12
C GLN A 122 -8.39 18.53 -5.55
N GLY A 123 -8.26 17.22 -5.82
CA GLY A 123 -8.59 16.63 -7.11
C GLY A 123 -7.73 15.42 -7.44
N LYS A 124 -8.09 14.76 -8.54
CA LYS A 124 -7.26 13.69 -9.11
C LYS A 124 -5.97 14.29 -9.68
N MET A 125 -4.86 13.59 -9.47
CA MET A 125 -3.53 14.02 -9.94
C MET A 125 -3.50 14.24 -11.46
N GLU A 126 -4.30 13.49 -12.18
CA GLU A 126 -4.45 13.52 -13.63
C GLU A 126 -5.21 14.76 -14.13
N GLU A 127 -6.00 15.40 -13.26
CA GLU A 127 -6.92 16.50 -13.59
C GLU A 127 -6.47 17.84 -13.03
N VAL A 128 -5.69 17.85 -11.94
CA VAL A 128 -5.25 19.08 -11.29
C VAL A 128 -4.20 19.81 -12.12
N VAL A 129 -4.25 21.13 -12.09
CA VAL A 129 -3.21 21.98 -12.69
C VAL A 129 -2.24 22.42 -11.60
N LEU A 130 -1.00 21.96 -11.67
CA LEU A 130 0.03 22.33 -10.71
C LEU A 130 0.51 23.76 -10.97
N PRO A 131 0.87 24.52 -9.89
CA PRO A 131 1.45 25.87 -10.02
C PRO A 131 2.87 25.86 -10.60
N TYR A 132 3.51 24.68 -10.69
CA TYR A 132 4.81 24.48 -11.31
C TYR A 132 4.70 23.45 -12.43
N PRO A 133 5.30 23.70 -13.61
CA PRO A 133 5.23 22.76 -14.74
C PRO A 133 6.05 21.48 -14.49
N LYS A 134 7.04 21.55 -13.61
CA LYS A 134 7.93 20.46 -13.20
C LYS A 134 8.27 20.57 -11.72
N VAL A 135 8.61 19.41 -11.14
CA VAL A 135 9.02 19.27 -9.73
C VAL A 135 10.35 18.53 -9.63
N ASP A 136 11.12 18.85 -8.60
CA ASP A 136 12.42 18.21 -8.35
C ASP A 136 12.29 16.88 -7.61
N ILE A 137 11.26 16.77 -6.75
CA ILE A 137 11.06 15.62 -5.88
C ILE A 137 9.57 15.25 -5.87
N ILE A 138 9.31 13.94 -5.90
CA ILE A 138 7.98 13.37 -5.61
C ILE A 138 8.08 12.60 -4.29
N ILE A 139 7.15 12.86 -3.39
CA ILE A 139 6.92 12.08 -2.17
C ILE A 139 5.54 11.46 -2.29
N SER A 140 5.38 10.21 -1.93
CA SER A 140 4.06 9.59 -1.81
C SER A 140 4.11 8.41 -0.85
N GLU A 141 3.11 8.28 -0.02
CA GLU A 141 2.85 7.03 0.68
C GLU A 141 1.73 6.32 -0.09
N TRP A 142 2.15 5.50 -1.04
CA TRP A 142 1.30 4.90 -2.07
C TRP A 142 0.95 3.43 -1.82
N MET A 143 1.59 2.78 -0.86
CA MET A 143 1.50 1.34 -0.66
C MET A 143 0.15 0.95 -0.07
N GLY A 144 -0.48 -0.06 -0.67
CA GLY A 144 -1.66 -0.70 -0.11
C GLY A 144 -1.34 -2.02 0.60
N TYR A 145 -2.35 -2.73 1.06
CA TYR A 145 -2.18 -4.10 1.51
C TYR A 145 -1.65 -4.97 0.38
N PHE A 146 -0.90 -6.01 0.71
CA PHE A 146 -0.20 -6.79 -0.33
C PHE A 146 0.59 -5.91 -1.30
N LEU A 147 1.10 -4.75 -0.83
CA LEU A 147 1.77 -3.70 -1.59
C LEU A 147 0.87 -3.00 -2.62
N LEU A 148 0.08 -3.74 -3.39
CA LEU A 148 -0.60 -3.28 -4.61
C LEU A 148 -2.12 -3.19 -4.50
N TYR A 149 -2.75 -3.73 -3.46
CA TYR A 149 -4.19 -3.63 -3.25
C TYR A 149 -4.57 -2.20 -2.86
N GLU A 150 -5.48 -1.59 -3.62
CA GLU A 150 -5.89 -0.19 -3.45
C GLU A 150 -4.71 0.80 -3.41
N SER A 151 -3.58 0.46 -4.03
CA SER A 151 -2.41 1.33 -4.05
C SER A 151 -2.62 2.55 -4.93
N MET A 152 -1.83 3.61 -4.66
CA MET A 152 -1.79 4.80 -5.52
C MET A 152 -0.60 4.76 -6.50
N LEU A 153 0.01 3.60 -6.75
CA LEU A 153 1.22 3.53 -7.55
C LEU A 153 1.02 4.05 -8.98
N ASP A 154 -0.10 3.72 -9.64
CA ASP A 154 -0.42 4.23 -10.98
C ASP A 154 -0.43 5.76 -11.02
N THR A 155 -1.01 6.40 -10.01
CA THR A 155 -1.04 7.85 -9.85
C THR A 155 0.35 8.44 -9.65
N VAL A 156 1.21 7.76 -8.88
CA VAL A 156 2.62 8.17 -8.69
C VAL A 156 3.41 8.04 -9.98
N LEU A 157 3.20 6.97 -10.75
CA LEU A 157 3.85 6.77 -12.04
C LEU A 157 3.42 7.85 -13.05
N TYR A 158 2.12 8.19 -13.07
CA TYR A 158 1.64 9.31 -13.86
C TYR A 158 2.33 10.62 -13.45
N ALA A 159 2.40 10.92 -12.15
CA ALA A 159 3.05 12.13 -11.65
C ALA A 159 4.54 12.16 -12.02
N ARG A 160 5.25 11.02 -11.89
CA ARG A 160 6.65 10.85 -12.30
C ARG A 160 6.83 11.23 -13.78
N ASP A 161 6.09 10.62 -14.66
CA ASP A 161 6.26 10.78 -16.09
C ASP A 161 5.88 12.19 -16.56
N ARG A 162 4.87 12.78 -15.92
CA ARG A 162 4.35 14.10 -16.30
C ARG A 162 5.14 15.26 -15.70
N TYR A 163 5.56 15.15 -14.44
CA TYR A 163 6.03 16.30 -13.67
C TYR A 163 7.48 16.22 -13.16
N LEU A 164 8.05 15.04 -12.98
CA LEU A 164 9.42 14.93 -12.45
C LEU A 164 10.45 15.43 -13.45
N VAL A 165 11.40 16.23 -12.98
CA VAL A 165 12.55 16.65 -13.81
C VAL A 165 13.49 15.47 -14.09
N PRO A 166 14.26 15.48 -15.20
CA PRO A 166 15.33 14.50 -15.38
C PRO A 166 16.30 14.50 -14.18
N GLY A 167 16.56 13.33 -13.60
CA GLY A 167 17.40 13.19 -12.40
C GLY A 167 16.73 13.61 -11.09
N GLY A 168 15.44 13.97 -11.13
CA GLY A 168 14.61 14.21 -9.93
C GLY A 168 14.53 13.00 -9.03
N LYS A 169 14.06 13.18 -7.80
CA LYS A 169 14.04 12.13 -6.77
C LYS A 169 12.62 11.70 -6.42
N ILE A 170 12.47 10.41 -6.08
CA ILE A 170 11.20 9.82 -5.61
C ILE A 170 11.43 9.27 -4.20
N PHE A 171 10.48 9.48 -3.30
CA PHE A 171 10.52 9.04 -1.89
C PHE A 171 9.22 8.33 -1.51
N PRO A 172 9.23 6.98 -1.31
CA PRO A 172 10.35 6.04 -1.54
C PRO A 172 10.57 5.79 -3.03
N ASP A 173 11.73 5.23 -3.37
CA ASP A 173 12.07 4.91 -4.76
C ASP A 173 12.10 3.41 -5.05
N LYS A 174 12.01 2.54 -4.03
CA LYS A 174 12.00 1.09 -4.23
C LYS A 174 11.09 0.37 -3.24
N ALA A 175 10.42 -0.68 -3.71
CA ALA A 175 9.65 -1.61 -2.90
C ALA A 175 9.97 -3.05 -3.31
N THR A 176 10.14 -3.95 -2.33
CA THR A 176 10.36 -5.38 -2.58
C THR A 176 9.32 -6.20 -1.84
N MET A 177 8.60 -7.07 -2.54
CA MET A 177 7.64 -8.01 -1.96
C MET A 177 8.32 -9.33 -1.68
N TYR A 178 7.94 -9.95 -0.55
CA TYR A 178 8.43 -11.25 -0.10
C TYR A 178 7.28 -12.22 0.14
N LEU A 179 7.57 -13.52 0.00
CA LEU A 179 6.73 -14.63 0.44
C LEU A 179 7.48 -15.48 1.46
N ALA A 180 6.73 -16.09 2.38
CA ALA A 180 7.17 -17.20 3.21
C ALA A 180 5.98 -18.09 3.57
N ALA A 181 6.23 -19.34 3.95
CA ALA A 181 5.19 -20.24 4.43
C ALA A 181 5.13 -20.24 5.97
N ILE A 182 3.94 -20.45 6.52
CA ILE A 182 3.67 -20.44 7.95
C ILE A 182 2.92 -21.69 8.41
N GLU A 183 3.19 -22.07 9.67
CA GLU A 183 2.33 -22.91 10.48
C GLU A 183 1.28 -22.01 11.15
N ASP A 184 -0.02 -22.32 10.96
CA ASP A 184 -1.13 -21.55 11.52
C ASP A 184 -2.40 -22.40 11.56
N GLY A 185 -2.29 -23.60 12.13
CA GLY A 185 -3.39 -24.57 12.15
C GLY A 185 -4.58 -24.11 12.97
N GLU A 186 -4.35 -23.56 14.16
CA GLU A 186 -5.42 -23.10 15.06
C GLU A 186 -6.29 -22.03 14.41
N TYR A 187 -5.66 -21.06 13.77
CA TYR A 187 -6.41 -19.97 13.11
C TYR A 187 -7.13 -20.45 11.85
N LYS A 188 -6.48 -21.34 11.07
CA LYS A 188 -7.13 -21.97 9.91
C LYS A 188 -8.39 -22.73 10.31
N ASP A 189 -8.32 -23.48 11.41
CA ASP A 189 -9.48 -24.22 11.94
C ASP A 189 -10.57 -23.25 12.45
N ASP A 190 -10.19 -22.18 13.13
CA ASP A 190 -11.15 -21.16 13.60
C ASP A 190 -11.85 -20.43 12.45
N LYS A 191 -11.16 -20.10 11.39
CA LYS A 191 -11.71 -19.30 10.27
C LYS A 191 -12.34 -20.13 9.16
N ILE A 192 -11.79 -21.30 8.87
CA ILE A 192 -12.21 -22.16 7.77
C ILE A 192 -12.90 -23.42 8.29
N GLY A 193 -12.34 -24.08 9.31
CA GLY A 193 -12.93 -25.25 9.96
C GLY A 193 -14.25 -24.95 10.65
N PHE A 194 -14.47 -23.72 11.14
CA PHE A 194 -15.72 -23.24 11.72
C PHE A 194 -16.96 -23.59 10.87
N TRP A 195 -16.83 -23.53 9.57
CA TRP A 195 -17.95 -23.77 8.63
C TRP A 195 -18.38 -25.23 8.51
N ASP A 196 -17.63 -26.18 9.09
CA ASP A 196 -18.03 -27.60 9.08
C ASP A 196 -19.22 -27.87 10.00
N ASN A 197 -19.36 -27.11 11.11
CA ASN A 197 -20.43 -27.29 12.06
C ASN A 197 -20.83 -25.97 12.72
N VAL A 198 -21.82 -25.30 12.15
CA VAL A 198 -22.35 -24.04 12.70
C VAL A 198 -23.65 -24.34 13.44
N TYR A 199 -23.59 -24.40 14.76
CA TYR A 199 -24.73 -24.76 15.62
C TYR A 199 -25.41 -26.08 15.26
N GLY A 200 -24.65 -27.07 14.79
CA GLY A 200 -25.18 -28.38 14.39
C GLY A 200 -25.60 -28.50 12.92
N PHE A 201 -25.39 -27.44 12.13
CA PHE A 201 -25.66 -27.45 10.68
C PHE A 201 -24.35 -27.45 9.89
N ASP A 202 -24.37 -28.16 8.74
CA ASP A 202 -23.28 -28.17 7.78
C ASP A 202 -23.30 -26.87 6.94
N TYR A 203 -22.28 -26.04 7.11
CA TYR A 203 -22.05 -24.79 6.38
C TYR A 203 -20.82 -24.90 5.47
N SER A 204 -20.35 -26.13 5.20
CA SER A 204 -19.16 -26.38 4.36
C SER A 204 -19.14 -25.63 3.02
N PRO A 205 -20.27 -25.29 2.35
CA PRO A 205 -20.24 -24.45 1.15
C PRO A 205 -19.62 -23.07 1.35
N MET A 206 -19.59 -22.54 2.59
CA MET A 206 -18.95 -21.27 2.90
C MET A 206 -17.42 -21.37 2.94
N LYS A 207 -16.85 -22.56 3.13
CA LYS A 207 -15.39 -22.77 3.13
C LYS A 207 -14.74 -22.31 1.83
N GLU A 208 -15.40 -22.58 0.70
CA GLU A 208 -14.87 -22.18 -0.61
C GLU A 208 -14.71 -20.65 -0.69
N ILE A 209 -15.66 -19.91 -0.15
CA ILE A 209 -15.58 -18.44 -0.10
C ILE A 209 -14.47 -18.02 0.86
N ALA A 210 -14.45 -18.57 2.09
CA ALA A 210 -13.45 -18.25 3.10
C ALA A 210 -12.01 -18.53 2.65
N LEU A 211 -11.80 -19.56 1.81
CA LEU A 211 -10.50 -19.89 1.23
C LEU A 211 -10.08 -18.96 0.09
N THR A 212 -11.02 -18.23 -0.54
CA THR A 212 -10.69 -17.33 -1.65
C THR A 212 -10.42 -15.88 -1.21
N GLU A 213 -10.67 -15.56 0.04
CA GLU A 213 -10.43 -14.23 0.60
C GLU A 213 -9.12 -14.22 1.39
N PRO A 214 -8.11 -13.43 0.98
CA PRO A 214 -6.90 -13.25 1.77
C PRO A 214 -7.21 -12.55 3.09
N LEU A 215 -6.47 -12.92 4.14
CA LEU A 215 -6.57 -12.24 5.43
C LEU A 215 -5.44 -11.22 5.57
N VAL A 216 -5.74 -10.04 6.11
CA VAL A 216 -4.73 -9.06 6.52
C VAL A 216 -4.66 -9.05 8.04
N ASP A 217 -3.61 -9.69 8.58
CA ASP A 217 -3.39 -9.75 10.02
C ASP A 217 -1.90 -9.85 10.38
N THR A 218 -1.61 -9.70 11.68
CA THR A 218 -0.25 -9.81 12.21
C THR A 218 0.11 -11.27 12.42
N VAL A 219 1.21 -11.68 11.82
CA VAL A 219 1.77 -13.03 11.96
C VAL A 219 2.98 -12.99 12.89
N GLU A 220 3.02 -13.89 13.87
CA GLU A 220 4.17 -14.00 14.75
C GLU A 220 5.38 -14.58 14.02
N LEU A 221 6.58 -14.08 14.32
CA LEU A 221 7.83 -14.56 13.70
C LEU A 221 8.04 -16.08 13.85
N LYS A 222 7.59 -16.64 14.99
CA LYS A 222 7.71 -18.10 15.26
C LYS A 222 6.87 -18.96 14.32
N ALA A 223 5.83 -18.41 13.69
CA ALA A 223 4.98 -19.13 12.73
C ALA A 223 5.68 -19.40 11.40
N LEU A 224 6.76 -18.69 11.08
CA LEU A 224 7.50 -18.91 9.83
C LEU A 224 8.12 -20.32 9.82
N VAL A 225 7.74 -21.11 8.81
CA VAL A 225 8.28 -22.45 8.53
C VAL A 225 9.42 -22.37 7.53
N THR A 226 9.39 -21.41 6.63
CA THR A 226 10.40 -21.27 5.56
C THR A 226 11.18 -19.97 5.67
N ASP A 227 12.31 -19.92 4.97
CA ASP A 227 12.99 -18.65 4.73
C ASP A 227 12.17 -17.75 3.78
N PRO A 228 12.31 -16.41 3.91
CA PRO A 228 11.70 -15.47 2.99
C PRO A 228 12.23 -15.60 1.57
N CYS A 229 11.33 -15.61 0.59
CA CYS A 229 11.65 -15.57 -0.84
C CYS A 229 11.27 -14.20 -1.41
N PRO A 230 12.20 -13.41 -1.97
CA PRO A 230 11.85 -12.19 -2.68
C PRO A 230 11.11 -12.54 -3.98
N ILE A 231 9.99 -11.85 -4.24
CA ILE A 231 9.10 -12.11 -5.38
C ILE A 231 9.33 -11.07 -6.47
N ILE A 232 9.18 -9.81 -6.14
CA ILE A 232 9.33 -8.73 -7.11
C ILE A 232 9.93 -7.50 -6.41
N THR A 233 10.79 -6.80 -7.14
CA THR A 233 11.31 -5.49 -6.73
C THR A 233 10.84 -4.45 -7.73
N LEU A 234 10.12 -3.45 -7.24
CA LEU A 234 9.65 -2.31 -8.03
C LEU A 234 10.61 -1.13 -7.83
N ASP A 235 11.31 -0.75 -8.88
CA ASP A 235 12.11 0.48 -8.94
C ASP A 235 11.23 1.58 -9.55
N LEU A 236 10.88 2.59 -8.75
CA LEU A 236 9.93 3.63 -9.17
C LEU A 236 10.47 4.56 -10.27
N TYR A 237 11.74 4.48 -10.58
CA TYR A 237 12.28 5.20 -11.75
C TYR A 237 12.00 4.49 -13.08
N THR A 238 11.81 3.17 -13.06
CA THR A 238 11.72 2.35 -14.29
C THR A 238 10.42 1.57 -14.43
N VAL A 239 9.78 1.20 -13.32
CA VAL A 239 8.53 0.42 -13.32
C VAL A 239 7.42 1.12 -14.12
N THR A 240 6.62 0.32 -14.81
CA THR A 240 5.46 0.78 -15.58
C THR A 240 4.16 0.14 -15.03
N PRO A 241 2.98 0.68 -15.34
CA PRO A 241 1.72 0.06 -14.94
C PRO A 241 1.56 -1.40 -15.43
N ALA A 242 2.19 -1.76 -16.56
CA ALA A 242 2.15 -3.13 -17.06
C ALA A 242 2.90 -4.12 -16.16
N ASP A 243 3.93 -3.67 -15.45
CA ASP A 243 4.76 -4.50 -14.57
C ASP A 243 4.03 -4.85 -13.26
N LEU A 244 2.90 -4.20 -12.95
CA LEU A 244 2.10 -4.48 -11.77
C LEU A 244 1.24 -5.74 -11.93
N ALA A 245 1.06 -6.22 -13.16
CA ALA A 245 0.55 -7.53 -13.48
C ALA A 245 1.74 -8.47 -13.73
N PHE A 246 2.01 -9.39 -12.83
CA PHE A 246 3.19 -10.24 -12.91
C PHE A 246 2.88 -11.71 -12.63
N LYS A 247 3.76 -12.57 -13.13
CA LYS A 247 3.76 -14.02 -12.89
C LYS A 247 5.20 -14.46 -12.65
N VAL A 248 5.51 -14.80 -11.40
CA VAL A 248 6.88 -15.07 -10.96
C VAL A 248 6.99 -16.39 -10.23
N PRO A 249 8.04 -17.18 -10.47
CA PRO A 249 8.31 -18.38 -9.70
C PRO A 249 8.81 -18.02 -8.30
N PHE A 250 8.52 -18.89 -7.33
CA PHE A 250 9.08 -18.83 -5.99
C PHE A 250 9.60 -20.19 -5.53
N THR A 251 10.50 -20.14 -4.56
CA THR A 251 11.04 -21.31 -3.90
C THR A 251 11.12 -21.03 -2.41
N LEU A 252 10.45 -21.84 -1.60
CA LEU A 252 10.40 -21.74 -0.16
C LEU A 252 11.10 -22.93 0.47
N ALA A 253 12.29 -22.73 1.06
CA ALA A 253 13.04 -23.74 1.75
C ALA A 253 12.60 -23.79 3.22
N ALA A 254 12.23 -24.97 3.71
CA ALA A 254 11.85 -25.19 5.10
C ALA A 254 13.06 -25.06 6.01
N LYS A 255 12.97 -24.23 7.04
CA LYS A 255 14.03 -24.04 8.06
C LYS A 255 13.81 -24.86 9.33
N ARG A 256 12.73 -25.64 9.36
CA ARG A 256 12.38 -26.62 10.37
C ARG A 256 11.33 -27.59 9.82
N SER A 257 11.27 -28.77 10.43
CA SER A 257 10.18 -29.73 10.15
C SER A 257 8.89 -29.23 10.79
N ASP A 258 7.83 -29.03 10.00
CA ASP A 258 6.55 -28.51 10.46
C ASP A 258 5.43 -28.69 9.40
N PHE A 259 4.24 -28.22 9.74
CA PHE A 259 3.14 -28.09 8.81
C PHE A 259 3.14 -26.72 8.15
N ILE A 260 2.75 -26.65 6.88
CA ILE A 260 2.46 -25.41 6.16
C ILE A 260 0.95 -25.31 5.94
N HIS A 261 0.32 -24.30 6.54
CA HIS A 261 -1.10 -24.05 6.44
C HIS A 261 -1.42 -22.88 5.49
N ALA A 262 -0.48 -21.94 5.39
CA ALA A 262 -0.67 -20.73 4.58
C ALA A 262 0.68 -20.22 4.04
N VAL A 263 0.59 -19.37 3.02
CA VAL A 263 1.68 -18.52 2.56
C VAL A 263 1.38 -17.09 2.97
N ILE A 264 2.36 -16.37 3.49
CA ILE A 264 2.22 -14.95 3.82
C ILE A 264 3.04 -14.10 2.88
N ALA A 265 2.54 -12.89 2.62
CA ALA A 265 3.25 -11.86 1.89
C ALA A 265 3.42 -10.61 2.73
N TRP A 266 4.55 -9.93 2.55
CA TRP A 266 4.84 -8.61 3.08
C TRP A 266 5.75 -7.85 2.12
N PHE A 267 6.10 -6.62 2.46
CA PHE A 267 7.01 -5.83 1.64
C PHE A 267 7.99 -5.00 2.48
N ASP A 268 9.11 -4.70 1.85
CA ASP A 268 10.13 -3.78 2.33
C ASP A 268 10.13 -2.54 1.45
N ILE A 269 10.34 -1.39 2.07
CA ILE A 269 10.42 -0.08 1.41
C ILE A 269 11.81 0.48 1.59
N GLU A 270 12.37 1.04 0.50
CA GLU A 270 13.66 1.69 0.50
C GLU A 270 13.56 3.12 -0.01
N PHE A 271 14.21 4.03 0.72
CA PHE A 271 14.48 5.41 0.32
C PHE A 271 15.94 5.48 -0.13
N GLY A 272 16.22 4.91 -1.32
CA GLY A 272 17.57 4.77 -1.87
C GLY A 272 18.18 6.09 -2.34
N ALA A 273 17.34 7.10 -2.61
CA ALA A 273 17.79 8.45 -2.94
C ALA A 273 18.51 9.15 -1.77
N CYS A 274 18.37 8.66 -0.55
CA CYS A 274 19.05 9.18 0.64
C CYS A 274 20.57 8.99 0.57
N HIS A 275 21.34 9.91 1.18
CA HIS A 275 22.80 9.77 1.29
C HIS A 275 23.20 8.43 1.94
N LYS A 276 22.46 8.04 2.96
CA LYS A 276 22.48 6.69 3.55
C LYS A 276 21.08 6.13 3.40
N PRO A 277 20.88 5.05 2.64
CA PRO A 277 19.56 4.48 2.44
C PRO A 277 18.84 4.22 3.75
N ILE A 278 17.56 4.56 3.79
CA ILE A 278 16.63 4.27 4.89
C ILE A 278 15.68 3.22 4.38
N THR A 279 15.41 2.22 5.20
CA THR A 279 14.51 1.12 4.87
C THR A 279 13.57 0.82 6.02
N PHE A 280 12.39 0.31 5.72
CA PHE A 280 11.55 -0.37 6.71
C PHE A 280 10.88 -1.59 6.09
N SER A 281 10.48 -2.52 6.95
CA SER A 281 9.81 -3.75 6.57
C SER A 281 8.44 -3.84 7.22
N THR A 282 7.48 -4.42 6.50
CA THR A 282 6.17 -4.82 7.04
C THR A 282 6.13 -6.31 7.40
N GLY A 283 7.28 -6.99 7.40
CA GLY A 283 7.41 -8.41 7.68
C GLY A 283 7.28 -8.77 9.16
N PRO A 284 7.05 -10.05 9.48
CA PRO A 284 6.83 -10.53 10.84
C PRO A 284 8.05 -10.41 11.76
N HIS A 285 9.24 -10.20 11.19
CA HIS A 285 10.50 -9.95 11.90
C HIS A 285 10.70 -8.48 12.33
N ALA A 286 9.88 -7.58 11.79
CA ALA A 286 9.97 -6.15 12.01
C ALA A 286 8.97 -5.68 13.09
N LYS A 287 9.01 -4.39 13.43
CA LYS A 287 7.99 -3.79 14.27
C LYS A 287 6.67 -3.70 13.53
N TYR A 288 5.59 -3.80 14.29
CA TYR A 288 4.22 -3.64 13.78
C TYR A 288 4.07 -2.41 12.89
N THR A 289 3.38 -2.61 11.77
CA THR A 289 2.87 -1.56 10.89
C THR A 289 1.40 -1.81 10.61
N HIS A 290 0.65 -0.77 10.24
CA HIS A 290 -0.76 -0.91 9.89
C HIS A 290 -1.01 -1.79 8.65
N TRP A 291 0.00 -2.01 7.81
CA TRP A 291 -0.08 -2.94 6.67
C TRP A 291 -0.11 -4.40 7.08
N LYS A 292 0.41 -4.74 8.29
CA LYS A 292 0.45 -6.13 8.77
C LYS A 292 1.10 -7.06 7.74
N GLN A 293 0.64 -8.31 7.62
CA GLN A 293 0.96 -9.25 6.56
C GLN A 293 -0.32 -9.70 5.87
N THR A 294 -0.21 -10.14 4.60
CA THR A 294 -1.33 -10.75 3.87
C THR A 294 -1.16 -12.25 3.91
N VAL A 295 -2.17 -12.96 4.40
CA VAL A 295 -2.17 -14.41 4.62
C VAL A 295 -3.06 -15.08 3.57
N PHE A 296 -2.51 -16.08 2.90
CA PHE A 296 -3.17 -16.88 1.88
C PHE A 296 -3.23 -18.33 2.37
N TYR A 297 -4.37 -18.79 2.90
CA TYR A 297 -4.52 -20.15 3.35
C TYR A 297 -4.55 -21.11 2.16
N LEU A 298 -3.68 -22.13 2.21
CA LEU A 298 -3.69 -23.20 1.22
C LEU A 298 -4.88 -24.14 1.48
N ARG A 299 -5.40 -24.75 0.43
CA ARG A 299 -6.46 -25.75 0.56
C ARG A 299 -5.96 -26.94 1.37
N ASP A 300 -4.83 -27.48 0.97
CA ASP A 300 -4.19 -28.64 1.62
C ASP A 300 -3.15 -28.17 2.65
N VAL A 301 -2.91 -29.00 3.65
CA VAL A 301 -1.81 -28.82 4.61
C VAL A 301 -0.60 -29.61 4.09
N LEU A 302 0.54 -28.94 3.95
CA LEU A 302 1.77 -29.59 3.56
C LEU A 302 2.56 -29.97 4.82
N THR A 303 3.10 -31.18 4.86
CA THR A 303 4.04 -31.60 5.91
C THR A 303 5.45 -31.58 5.33
N VAL A 304 6.30 -30.71 5.85
CA VAL A 304 7.68 -30.55 5.37
C VAL A 304 8.68 -30.90 6.47
N GLU A 305 9.84 -31.39 6.07
CA GLU A 305 11.01 -31.54 6.91
C GLU A 305 12.01 -30.40 6.63
N GLU A 306 12.92 -30.18 7.58
CA GLU A 306 13.97 -29.16 7.42
C GLU A 306 14.75 -29.39 6.11
N GLU A 307 15.07 -28.30 5.41
CA GLU A 307 15.72 -28.25 4.08
C GLU A 307 14.82 -28.69 2.90
N GLU A 308 13.63 -29.23 3.13
CA GLU A 308 12.71 -29.51 2.02
C GLU A 308 12.17 -28.22 1.39
N VAL A 309 11.80 -28.32 0.11
CA VAL A 309 11.51 -27.16 -0.73
C VAL A 309 10.10 -27.27 -1.30
N VAL A 310 9.32 -26.21 -1.09
CA VAL A 310 8.07 -25.98 -1.82
C VAL A 310 8.35 -24.98 -2.93
N SER A 311 8.15 -25.37 -4.19
CA SER A 311 8.27 -24.49 -5.35
C SER A 311 6.89 -24.10 -5.87
N GLY A 312 6.79 -22.95 -6.54
CA GLY A 312 5.51 -22.53 -7.07
C GLY A 312 5.59 -21.29 -7.95
N VAL A 313 4.44 -20.78 -8.30
CA VAL A 313 4.29 -19.55 -9.10
C VAL A 313 3.24 -18.67 -8.43
N LEU A 314 3.60 -17.43 -8.17
CA LEU A 314 2.69 -16.36 -7.79
C LEU A 314 2.31 -15.56 -9.03
N GLU A 315 1.03 -15.46 -9.30
CA GLU A 315 0.46 -14.59 -10.33
C GLU A 315 -0.42 -13.52 -9.65
N ASN A 316 -0.18 -12.27 -9.99
CA ASN A 316 -0.96 -11.13 -9.52
C ASN A 316 -1.39 -10.28 -10.71
N LYS A 317 -2.63 -9.84 -10.71
CA LYS A 317 -3.12 -8.86 -11.68
C LYS A 317 -4.23 -8.00 -11.09
N PRO A 318 -4.32 -6.74 -11.50
CA PRO A 318 -5.50 -5.92 -11.22
C PRO A 318 -6.75 -6.59 -11.78
N ASN A 319 -7.86 -6.56 -11.03
CA ASN A 319 -9.11 -7.14 -11.49
C ASN A 319 -9.68 -6.38 -12.68
N ASP A 320 -10.26 -7.09 -13.65
CA ASP A 320 -10.76 -6.49 -14.89
C ASP A 320 -11.96 -5.54 -14.66
N LYS A 321 -12.78 -5.81 -13.64
CA LYS A 321 -13.97 -5.01 -13.32
C LYS A 321 -13.66 -3.85 -12.38
N ASN A 322 -12.79 -4.07 -11.41
CA ASN A 322 -12.33 -3.05 -10.48
C ASN A 322 -10.82 -3.09 -10.38
N LYS A 323 -10.15 -2.11 -10.97
CA LYS A 323 -8.67 -2.05 -11.04
C LYS A 323 -7.98 -1.90 -9.67
N ARG A 324 -8.73 -1.56 -8.63
CA ARG A 324 -8.24 -1.49 -7.25
C ARG A 324 -8.21 -2.83 -6.54
N ASP A 325 -9.06 -3.78 -6.98
CA ASP A 325 -9.05 -5.17 -6.52
C ASP A 325 -7.90 -5.93 -7.20
N LEU A 326 -7.46 -7.01 -6.56
CA LEU A 326 -6.44 -7.90 -7.11
C LEU A 326 -7.00 -9.32 -7.27
N ASP A 327 -6.75 -9.91 -8.43
CA ASP A 327 -6.87 -11.36 -8.66
C ASP A 327 -5.48 -11.98 -8.48
N ILE A 328 -5.34 -12.86 -7.49
CA ILE A 328 -4.07 -13.49 -7.12
C ILE A 328 -4.21 -14.99 -7.27
N ASN A 329 -3.22 -15.62 -7.89
CA ASN A 329 -3.16 -17.08 -7.98
C ASN A 329 -1.81 -17.57 -7.43
N ILE A 330 -1.85 -18.57 -6.53
CA ILE A 330 -0.66 -19.24 -5.99
C ILE A 330 -0.77 -20.71 -6.36
N SER A 331 0.07 -21.15 -7.30
CA SER A 331 0.27 -22.56 -7.57
C SER A 331 1.51 -23.04 -6.84
N TYR A 332 1.47 -24.27 -6.33
CA TYR A 332 2.59 -24.84 -5.61
C TYR A 332 2.79 -26.31 -5.97
N LYS A 333 4.03 -26.76 -5.85
CA LYS A 333 4.44 -28.16 -5.95
C LYS A 333 5.41 -28.48 -4.83
N PHE A 334 5.15 -29.56 -4.13
CA PHE A 334 6.00 -30.16 -3.13
C PHE A 334 6.21 -31.65 -3.46
N GLU A 335 7.45 -32.06 -3.51
CA GLU A 335 7.82 -33.46 -3.80
C GLU A 335 9.12 -33.79 -3.08
N THR A 336 9.11 -34.84 -2.26
CA THR A 336 10.30 -35.30 -1.54
C THR A 336 11.23 -36.07 -2.46
N THR A 337 12.53 -36.08 -2.13
CA THR A 337 13.55 -36.78 -2.93
C THR A 337 13.35 -38.28 -3.02
N ASP A 338 12.66 -38.88 -2.06
CA ASP A 338 12.27 -40.29 -2.04
C ASP A 338 10.97 -40.59 -2.74
N ASN A 339 10.26 -39.55 -3.27
CA ASN A 339 8.94 -39.61 -3.89
C ASN A 339 7.84 -40.18 -3.00
N LEU A 340 8.02 -40.22 -1.69
CA LEU A 340 7.01 -40.73 -0.74
C LEU A 340 5.94 -39.69 -0.38
N ARG A 341 6.30 -38.40 -0.43
CA ARG A 341 5.37 -37.30 -0.19
C ARG A 341 5.33 -36.39 -1.42
N TYR A 342 4.13 -36.15 -1.90
CA TYR A 342 3.86 -35.29 -3.05
C TYR A 342 2.59 -34.52 -2.80
N SER A 343 2.61 -33.24 -3.12
CA SER A 343 1.43 -32.38 -3.18
C SER A 343 1.59 -31.34 -4.27
N GLU A 344 0.54 -31.13 -5.02
CA GLU A 344 0.46 -30.06 -6.03
C GLU A 344 -0.91 -29.41 -5.95
N GLY A 345 -0.95 -28.10 -5.96
CA GLY A 345 -2.20 -27.36 -5.87
C GLY A 345 -2.14 -25.98 -6.50
N SER A 346 -3.32 -25.41 -6.68
CA SER A 346 -3.47 -24.04 -7.12
C SER A 346 -4.64 -23.40 -6.37
N CYS A 347 -4.39 -22.27 -5.75
CA CYS A 347 -5.36 -21.51 -5.00
C CYS A 347 -5.51 -20.13 -5.64
N SER A 348 -6.76 -19.76 -5.92
CA SER A 348 -7.09 -18.44 -6.47
C SER A 348 -7.73 -17.61 -5.37
N TYR A 349 -7.25 -16.38 -5.23
CA TYR A 349 -7.70 -15.44 -4.22
C TYR A 349 -8.15 -14.15 -4.87
N ARG A 350 -9.08 -13.48 -4.22
CA ARG A 350 -9.51 -12.15 -4.59
C ARG A 350 -9.40 -11.22 -3.39
N MET A 351 -8.66 -10.15 -3.57
CA MET A 351 -8.56 -9.06 -2.61
C MET A 351 -9.46 -7.91 -3.07
N CYS A 352 -10.56 -7.64 -2.31
CA CYS A 352 -11.61 -6.67 -2.70
C CYS A 352 -12.23 -5.95 -1.49
#